data_2707452bc32c5c3a0f246b207fa24097
#
_entry.id   2707452bc32c5c3a0f246b207fa24097
#
_cell.length_a   1.000
_cell.length_b   1.000
_cell.length_c   1.000
_cell.angle_alpha   90.00
_cell.angle_beta   90.00
_cell.angle_gamma   90.00
#
_symmetry.space_group_name_H-M   'P 1'
#
loop_
_entity.id
_entity.type
_entity.pdbx_description
1 polymer ?
#
loop_
_entity_poly.entity_id
_entity_poly.type
_entity_poly.pdbx_seq_one_letter_code
_entity_poly.pdbx_strand_id
1 'polypeptide(L)'
;MEQKDQKIRKYQDRSETVIGALIEVHRALGPGLLESAYEACFCHELRLRGLAFERQRPVGILYKGLIIDCGYRVDVVIEGQILVELKAIERLLALHAAQILTYMKLSVVRTGLLVNFNVTSLRQGLRRLSLPPQTS
;
A
#
# COMPACT_ATOMS: atom_id res chain seq x y z
N MET A 1 -4.66 -31.29 0.75
CA MET A 1 -3.54 -30.55 1.36
C MET A 1 -2.89 -29.56 0.39
N GLU A 2 -2.58 -29.96 -0.83
CA GLU A 2 -2.00 -29.05 -1.82
C GLU A 2 -2.90 -27.88 -2.19
N GLN A 3 -4.21 -28.09 -2.31
CA GLN A 3 -5.15 -27.01 -2.63
C GLN A 3 -5.28 -25.97 -1.53
N LYS A 4 -5.15 -26.39 -0.27
CA LYS A 4 -5.22 -25.49 0.88
C LYS A 4 -3.95 -24.63 0.99
N ASP A 5 -2.79 -25.21 0.72
CA ASP A 5 -1.51 -24.51 0.70
C ASP A 5 -1.44 -23.54 -0.48
N GLN A 6 -1.96 -23.91 -1.64
CA GLN A 6 -2.02 -23.03 -2.80
C GLN A 6 -2.96 -21.85 -2.57
N LYS A 7 -4.10 -22.02 -1.89
CA LYS A 7 -5.00 -20.93 -1.53
C LYS A 7 -4.34 -19.96 -0.54
N ILE A 8 -3.65 -20.49 0.46
CA ILE A 8 -2.93 -19.67 1.44
C ILE A 8 -1.80 -18.90 0.76
N ARG A 9 -1.03 -19.53 -0.12
CA ARG A 9 0.02 -18.88 -0.91
C ARG A 9 -0.56 -17.80 -1.81
N LYS A 10 -1.71 -18.06 -2.46
CA LYS A 10 -2.35 -17.09 -3.36
C LYS A 10 -2.76 -15.82 -2.64
N TYR A 11 -3.13 -15.88 -1.36
CA TYR A 11 -3.48 -14.70 -0.57
C TYR A 11 -2.25 -14.01 0.04
N GLN A 12 -1.15 -14.73 0.29
CA GLN A 12 0.07 -14.18 0.89
C GLN A 12 1.06 -13.66 -0.14
N ASP A 13 1.10 -14.27 -1.32
CA ASP A 13 2.15 -14.01 -2.33
C ASP A 13 2.03 -12.64 -2.99
N ARG A 14 0.85 -12.01 -2.98
CA ARG A 14 0.64 -10.73 -3.62
C ARG A 14 1.41 -9.60 -2.95
N SER A 15 1.49 -9.61 -1.61
CA SER A 15 2.25 -8.58 -0.91
C SER A 15 3.74 -8.69 -1.19
N GLU A 16 4.27 -9.89 -1.33
CA GLU A 16 5.68 -10.08 -1.69
C GLU A 16 5.99 -9.56 -3.09
N THR A 17 5.10 -9.80 -4.04
CA THR A 17 5.24 -9.28 -5.40
C THR A 17 5.21 -7.75 -5.40
N VAL A 18 4.30 -7.17 -4.64
CA VAL A 18 4.19 -5.70 -4.52
C VAL A 18 5.43 -5.12 -3.84
N ILE A 19 5.91 -5.76 -2.78
CA ILE A 19 7.15 -5.34 -2.11
C ILE A 19 8.33 -5.43 -3.07
N GLY A 20 8.40 -6.50 -3.86
CA GLY A 20 9.42 -6.64 -4.90
C GLY A 20 9.40 -5.51 -5.92
N ALA A 21 8.21 -5.07 -6.32
CA ALA A 21 8.06 -3.93 -7.22
C ALA A 21 8.56 -2.63 -6.57
N LEU A 22 8.24 -2.41 -5.30
CA LEU A 22 8.72 -1.23 -4.55
C LEU A 22 10.24 -1.24 -4.43
N ILE A 23 10.82 -2.40 -4.13
CA ILE A 23 12.28 -2.55 -4.01
C ILE A 23 12.95 -2.25 -5.35
N GLU A 24 12.39 -2.75 -6.46
CA GLU A 24 12.94 -2.49 -7.79
C GLU A 24 12.95 -1.00 -8.13
N VAL A 25 11.85 -0.30 -7.84
CA VAL A 25 11.77 1.15 -8.05
C VAL A 25 12.83 1.88 -7.22
N HIS A 26 12.95 1.54 -5.95
CA HIS A 26 13.92 2.17 -5.07
C HIS A 26 15.36 1.88 -5.51
N ARG A 27 15.63 0.65 -5.95
CA ARG A 27 16.94 0.27 -6.46
C ARG A 27 17.32 1.09 -7.69
N ALA A 28 16.36 1.32 -8.58
CA ALA A 28 16.61 2.06 -9.81
C ALA A 28 16.77 3.56 -9.58
N LEU A 29 16.00 4.14 -8.66
CA LEU A 29 15.92 5.59 -8.49
C LEU A 29 16.68 6.13 -7.26
N GLY A 30 16.82 5.32 -6.22
CA GLY A 30 17.40 5.78 -4.96
C GLY A 30 16.50 6.76 -4.21
N PRO A 31 16.99 7.28 -3.05
CA PRO A 31 16.25 8.30 -2.30
C PRO A 31 16.37 9.69 -2.95
N GLY A 32 15.56 10.64 -2.49
CA GLY A 32 15.70 12.05 -2.81
C GLY A 32 14.76 12.59 -3.88
N LEU A 33 13.83 11.79 -4.39
CA LEU A 33 12.86 12.25 -5.37
C LEU A 33 11.52 12.61 -4.70
N LEU A 34 10.65 13.24 -5.47
CA LEU A 34 9.28 13.55 -5.04
C LEU A 34 8.43 12.29 -4.98
N GLU A 35 7.44 12.27 -4.09
CA GLU A 35 6.50 11.16 -3.96
C GLU A 35 5.83 10.82 -5.29
N SER A 36 5.45 11.82 -6.07
CA SER A 36 4.79 11.62 -7.38
C SER A 36 5.66 10.86 -8.37
N ALA A 37 6.97 11.06 -8.33
CA ALA A 37 7.90 10.33 -9.19
C ALA A 37 7.93 8.85 -8.83
N TYR A 38 8.02 8.54 -7.54
CA TYR A 38 7.98 7.16 -7.07
C TYR A 38 6.65 6.48 -7.39
N GLU A 39 5.54 7.19 -7.23
CA GLU A 39 4.22 6.64 -7.53
C GLU A 39 4.10 6.29 -9.02
N ALA A 40 4.52 7.18 -9.90
CA ALA A 40 4.46 6.93 -11.35
C ALA A 40 5.32 5.72 -11.74
N CYS A 41 6.52 5.62 -11.20
CA CYS A 41 7.42 4.50 -11.50
C CYS A 41 6.92 3.20 -10.90
N PHE A 42 6.36 3.25 -9.70
CA PHE A 42 5.77 2.08 -9.06
C PHE A 42 4.58 1.56 -9.88
N CYS A 43 3.70 2.42 -10.33
CA CYS A 43 2.56 2.03 -11.15
C CYS A 43 3.01 1.42 -12.47
N HIS A 44 4.06 1.96 -13.08
CA HIS A 44 4.64 1.37 -14.28
C HIS A 44 5.19 -0.04 -14.00
N GLU A 45 5.89 -0.20 -12.88
CA GLU A 45 6.42 -1.51 -12.49
C GLU A 45 5.30 -2.52 -12.24
N LEU A 46 4.20 -2.09 -11.63
CA LEU A 46 3.03 -2.94 -11.45
C LEU A 46 2.45 -3.41 -12.78
N ARG A 47 2.39 -2.53 -13.77
CA ARG A 47 1.94 -2.90 -15.13
C ARG A 47 2.87 -3.94 -15.76
N LEU A 48 4.17 -3.76 -15.63
CA LEU A 48 5.15 -4.72 -16.14
C LEU A 48 4.98 -6.10 -15.50
N ARG A 49 4.52 -6.14 -14.25
CA ARG A 49 4.27 -7.38 -13.52
C ARG A 49 2.86 -7.93 -13.71
N GLY A 50 2.03 -7.27 -14.50
CA GLY A 50 0.67 -7.72 -14.79
C GLY A 50 -0.31 -7.57 -13.65
N LEU A 51 -0.05 -6.64 -12.71
CA LEU A 51 -0.92 -6.39 -11.58
C LEU A 51 -1.87 -5.23 -11.86
N ALA A 52 -3.16 -5.44 -11.64
CA ALA A 52 -4.17 -4.40 -11.75
C ALA A 52 -4.14 -3.50 -10.52
N PHE A 53 -4.38 -2.22 -10.70
CA PHE A 53 -4.34 -1.26 -9.60
C PHE A 53 -5.20 -0.04 -9.89
N GLU A 54 -5.57 0.68 -8.84
CA GLU A 54 -6.20 1.99 -8.90
C GLU A 54 -5.27 3.01 -8.23
N ARG A 55 -5.11 4.18 -8.87
CA ARG A 55 -4.34 5.29 -8.31
C ARG A 55 -5.27 6.32 -7.69
N GLN A 56 -4.84 6.92 -6.59
CA GLN A 56 -5.52 8.05 -5.96
C GLN A 56 -7.00 7.75 -5.72
N ARG A 57 -7.25 6.59 -5.12
CA ARG A 57 -8.60 6.14 -4.82
C ARG A 57 -9.21 6.98 -3.71
N PRO A 58 -10.40 7.59 -3.92
CA PRO A 58 -11.06 8.38 -2.89
C PRO A 58 -11.44 7.53 -1.68
N VAL A 59 -11.30 8.10 -0.49
CA VAL A 59 -11.72 7.48 0.76
C VAL A 59 -12.68 8.42 1.48
N GLY A 60 -13.93 8.00 1.62
CA GLY A 60 -14.93 8.75 2.39
C GLY A 60 -14.84 8.41 3.87
N ILE A 61 -15.17 9.38 4.72
CA ILE A 61 -15.25 9.17 6.16
C ILE A 61 -16.69 8.87 6.54
N LEU A 62 -16.90 7.73 7.20
CA LEU A 62 -18.22 7.39 7.72
C LEU A 62 -18.35 7.95 9.14
N TYR A 63 -19.30 8.88 9.32
CA TYR A 63 -19.56 9.48 10.63
C TYR A 63 -21.06 9.45 10.91
N LYS A 64 -21.45 8.66 11.88
CA LYS A 64 -22.86 8.53 12.33
C LYS A 64 -23.83 8.31 11.17
N GLY A 65 -23.50 7.36 10.28
CA GLY A 65 -24.34 6.99 9.15
C GLY A 65 -24.18 7.86 7.90
N LEU A 66 -23.36 8.91 7.96
CA LEU A 66 -23.11 9.81 6.84
C LEU A 66 -21.72 9.57 6.27
N ILE A 67 -21.62 9.39 4.94
CA ILE A 67 -20.33 9.30 4.27
C ILE A 67 -19.93 10.71 3.82
N ILE A 68 -18.80 11.19 4.30
CA ILE A 68 -18.31 12.55 4.05
C ILE A 68 -17.06 12.45 3.17
N ASP A 69 -17.10 13.09 2.01
CA ASP A 69 -15.92 13.23 1.16
C ASP A 69 -15.11 14.44 1.63
N CYS A 70 -13.94 14.16 2.24
CA CYS A 70 -13.02 15.18 2.72
C CYS A 70 -11.78 15.31 1.83
N GLY A 71 -11.82 14.74 0.64
CA GLY A 71 -10.70 14.81 -0.29
C GLY A 71 -9.55 13.86 0.02
N TYR A 72 -9.73 12.92 0.94
CA TYR A 72 -8.69 11.91 1.20
C TYR A 72 -8.57 10.93 0.04
N ARG A 73 -7.35 10.58 -0.29
CA ARG A 73 -7.03 9.66 -1.37
C ARG A 73 -5.99 8.66 -0.89
N VAL A 74 -6.14 7.41 -1.32
CA VAL A 74 -5.11 6.39 -1.17
C VAL A 74 -4.25 6.39 -2.42
N ASP A 75 -2.93 6.37 -2.27
CA ASP A 75 -2.03 6.48 -3.42
C ASP A 75 -2.25 5.36 -4.43
N VAL A 76 -2.20 4.11 -4.00
CA VAL A 76 -2.38 2.95 -4.90
C VAL A 76 -3.08 1.83 -4.14
N VAL A 77 -4.09 1.23 -4.78
CA VAL A 77 -4.72 -0.01 -4.30
C VAL A 77 -4.53 -1.07 -5.37
N ILE A 78 -3.88 -2.18 -5.00
CA ILE A 78 -3.53 -3.25 -5.93
C ILE A 78 -4.53 -4.40 -5.78
N GLU A 79 -5.17 -4.77 -6.89
CA GLU A 79 -6.11 -5.89 -6.99
C GLU A 79 -7.25 -5.82 -5.96
N GLY A 80 -7.55 -4.62 -5.47
CA GLY A 80 -8.54 -4.43 -4.41
C GLY A 80 -8.15 -5.04 -3.07
N GLN A 81 -6.91 -5.50 -2.91
CA GLN A 81 -6.47 -6.28 -1.75
C GLN A 81 -5.37 -5.62 -0.93
N ILE A 82 -4.52 -4.83 -1.57
CA ILE A 82 -3.37 -4.23 -0.91
C ILE A 82 -3.38 -2.73 -1.13
N LEU A 83 -3.35 -1.99 -0.03
CA LEU A 83 -3.30 -0.54 -0.02
C LEU A 83 -1.85 -0.11 0.18
N VAL A 84 -1.34 0.77 -0.68
CA VAL A 84 0.03 1.26 -0.59
C VAL A 84 0.04 2.77 -0.48
N GLU A 85 0.71 3.28 0.54
CA GLU A 85 0.98 4.70 0.72
C GLU A 85 2.47 4.97 0.57
N LEU A 86 2.80 5.86 -0.35
CA LEU A 86 4.17 6.22 -0.68
C LEU A 86 4.54 7.54 -0.01
N LYS A 87 5.67 7.56 0.67
CA LYS A 87 6.21 8.74 1.33
C LYS A 87 7.64 8.98 0.88
N ALA A 88 8.05 10.25 0.90
CA ALA A 88 9.43 10.65 0.67
C ALA A 88 9.76 11.73 1.72
N ILE A 89 9.87 11.32 2.97
CA ILE A 89 9.99 12.19 4.14
C ILE A 89 11.20 11.78 4.96
N GLU A 90 11.58 12.63 5.91
CA GLU A 90 12.75 12.37 6.75
C GLU A 90 12.60 11.06 7.53
N ARG A 91 11.43 10.81 8.12
CA ARG A 91 11.14 9.55 8.80
C ARG A 91 9.64 9.32 8.95
N LEU A 92 9.26 8.05 9.02
CA LEU A 92 7.88 7.67 9.28
C LEU A 92 7.55 7.88 10.77
N LEU A 93 6.34 8.41 11.02
CA LEU A 93 5.81 8.62 12.37
C LEU A 93 4.67 7.62 12.63
N ALA A 94 4.37 7.41 13.92
CA ALA A 94 3.25 6.57 14.32
C ALA A 94 1.92 7.05 13.71
N LEU A 95 1.77 8.37 13.52
CA LEU A 95 0.58 8.95 12.92
C LEU A 95 0.38 8.47 11.48
N HIS A 96 1.45 8.26 10.72
CA HIS A 96 1.36 7.75 9.36
C HIS A 96 0.78 6.34 9.34
N ALA A 97 1.22 5.47 10.24
CA ALA A 97 0.68 4.12 10.35
C ALA A 97 -0.79 4.14 10.79
N ALA A 98 -1.15 4.99 11.74
CA ALA A 98 -2.53 5.15 12.19
C ALA A 98 -3.45 5.60 11.04
N GLN A 99 -2.97 6.51 10.20
CA GLN A 99 -3.71 6.99 9.03
C GLN A 99 -4.00 5.86 8.05
N ILE A 100 -2.99 5.04 7.77
CA ILE A 100 -3.14 3.90 6.85
C ILE A 100 -4.12 2.87 7.41
N LEU A 101 -4.05 2.56 8.70
CA LEU A 101 -5.00 1.65 9.32
C LEU A 101 -6.44 2.16 9.19
N THR A 102 -6.63 3.46 9.33
CA THR A 102 -7.95 4.09 9.12
C THR A 102 -8.41 3.92 7.67
N TYR A 103 -7.55 4.21 6.70
CA TYR A 103 -7.88 4.04 5.28
C TYR A 103 -8.17 2.58 4.93
N MET A 104 -7.45 1.64 5.52
CA MET A 104 -7.70 0.21 5.33
C MET A 104 -9.08 -0.20 5.81
N LYS A 105 -9.51 0.30 6.98
CA LYS A 105 -10.84 0.04 7.52
C LYS A 105 -11.93 0.61 6.62
N LEU A 106 -11.77 1.86 6.20
CA LEU A 106 -12.76 2.55 5.35
C LEU A 106 -12.84 1.93 3.95
N SER A 107 -11.74 1.44 3.42
CA SER A 107 -11.66 0.83 2.09
C SER A 107 -11.95 -0.67 2.11
N VAL A 108 -12.11 -1.27 3.27
CA VAL A 108 -12.29 -2.72 3.46
C VAL A 108 -11.12 -3.51 2.85
N VAL A 109 -9.90 -3.02 3.06
CA VAL A 109 -8.66 -3.65 2.62
C VAL A 109 -7.88 -4.10 3.85
N ARG A 110 -7.44 -5.34 3.87
CA ARG A 110 -6.86 -5.96 5.07
C ARG A 110 -5.34 -5.88 5.16
N THR A 111 -4.68 -5.58 4.05
CA THR A 111 -3.22 -5.45 4.00
C THR A 111 -2.84 -4.08 3.52
N GLY A 112 -1.96 -3.41 4.23
CA GLY A 112 -1.43 -2.11 3.87
C GLY A 112 0.08 -2.10 3.91
N LEU A 113 0.67 -1.34 3.01
CA LEU A 113 2.11 -1.10 2.97
C LEU A 113 2.34 0.40 3.06
N LEU A 114 3.09 0.81 4.07
CA LEU A 114 3.54 2.18 4.23
C LEU A 114 5.01 2.21 3.87
N VAL A 115 5.36 3.01 2.87
CA VAL A 115 6.69 2.98 2.27
C VAL A 115 7.28 4.37 2.24
N ASN A 116 8.43 4.54 2.89
CA ASN A 116 9.21 5.76 2.78
C ASN A 116 10.42 5.50 1.89
N PHE A 117 10.47 6.16 0.73
CA PHE A 117 11.57 6.01 -0.22
C PHE A 117 12.80 6.79 0.15
N ASN A 118 12.70 7.70 1.12
CA ASN A 118 13.83 8.56 1.50
C ASN A 118 14.75 7.87 2.50
N VAL A 119 15.20 6.68 2.14
CA VAL A 119 16.07 5.80 2.94
C VAL A 119 17.13 5.19 2.04
N THR A 120 18.22 4.71 2.62
CA THR A 120 19.29 4.07 1.86
C THR A 120 18.95 2.65 1.42
N SER A 121 18.20 1.93 2.25
CA SER A 121 17.65 0.61 1.91
C SER A 121 16.15 0.64 2.14
N LEU A 122 15.37 0.21 1.15
CA LEU A 122 13.91 0.33 1.24
C LEU A 122 13.32 -0.42 2.43
N ARG A 123 13.94 -1.53 2.84
CA ARG A 123 13.47 -2.29 4.01
C ARG A 123 13.42 -1.45 5.28
N GLN A 124 14.28 -0.44 5.41
CA GLN A 124 14.27 0.48 6.54
C GLN A 124 13.04 1.39 6.53
N GLY A 125 12.48 1.67 5.35
CA GLY A 125 11.31 2.54 5.19
C GLY A 125 10.01 1.79 4.95
N LEU A 126 10.02 0.46 4.98
CA LEU A 126 8.84 -0.34 4.68
C LEU A 126 8.19 -0.84 5.96
N ARG A 127 6.87 -0.60 6.07
CA ARG A 127 6.06 -1.14 7.16
C ARG A 127 4.85 -1.84 6.58
N ARG A 128 4.64 -3.09 6.99
CA ARG A 128 3.46 -3.85 6.63
C ARG A 128 2.45 -3.78 7.76
N LEU A 129 1.22 -3.43 7.40
CA LEU A 129 0.11 -3.31 8.34
C LEU A 129 -0.98 -4.32 7.95
N SER A 130 -1.61 -4.90 8.96
CA SER A 130 -2.68 -5.86 8.74
C SER A 130 -3.85 -5.55 9.66
N LEU A 131 -5.05 -5.70 9.14
CA LEU A 131 -6.26 -5.67 9.96
C LEU A 131 -6.62 -7.09 10.35
N PRO A 132 -7.11 -7.30 11.58
CA PRO A 132 -7.59 -8.62 11.96
C PRO A 132 -8.81 -9.00 11.12
N PRO A 133 -9.07 -10.32 10.93
CA PRO A 133 -10.29 -10.75 10.25
C PRO A 133 -11.51 -10.21 10.96
N GLN A 134 -12.49 -9.75 10.19
CA GLN A 134 -13.75 -9.35 10.77
C GLN A 134 -14.47 -10.60 11.29
N THR A 135 -14.71 -10.62 12.59
CA THR A 135 -15.60 -11.61 13.19
C THR A 135 -17.03 -11.15 12.93
N SER A 136 -17.73 -11.93 12.11
CA SER A 136 -19.14 -11.71 11.87
C SER A 136 -19.94 -11.99 13.13
#